data_5d8b2eff37759bc243d9dabc09c4e583
#
_entry.id   5d8b2eff37759bc243d9dabc09c4e583
#
_cell.length_a   1.000
_cell.length_b   1.000
_cell.length_c   1.000
_cell.angle_alpha   90.00
_cell.angle_beta   90.00
_cell.angle_gamma   90.00
#
_symmetry.space_group_name_H-M   'P 1'
#
loop_
_entity.id
_entity.type
_entity.pdbx_description
1 polymer ?
#
loop_
_entity_poly.entity_id
_entity_poly.type
_entity_poly.pdbx_seq_one_letter_code
_entity_poly.pdbx_strand_id
1 'polypeptide(L)'
;GNLVKFDMFMRYNAITAADDRHVAECCPPWYLSTQKNAQNWKIGMMNSNYMKRRKLELADAAKKLMNGESELKTGYAGTDVVNQIKALMGMKNLVTNVDTVNKGQASNLPLGAIVQTNALISKNSVKPVVSGELPEELMILAARQISNQKILMKAAKEKDLDIAFNAFLNDTL
;
A
#
# COMPACT_ATOMS: atom_id res chain seq x y z
N GLY A 1 -7.88 -6.40 12.27
CA GLY A 1 -8.76 -7.27 11.50
C GLY A 1 -8.67 -6.94 10.02
N ASN A 2 -9.28 -7.74 9.19
CA ASN A 2 -9.33 -7.54 7.74
C ASN A 2 -10.79 -7.40 7.29
N LEU A 3 -11.59 -6.60 8.02
CA LEU A 3 -13.03 -6.49 7.79
C LEU A 3 -13.35 -5.86 6.44
N VAL A 4 -12.60 -4.80 6.06
CA VAL A 4 -12.78 -4.10 4.79
C VAL A 4 -12.38 -5.00 3.62
N LYS A 5 -11.26 -5.71 3.74
CA LYS A 5 -10.84 -6.69 2.71
C LYS A 5 -11.86 -7.79 2.49
N PHE A 6 -12.45 -8.32 3.56
CA PHE A 6 -13.49 -9.34 3.44
C PHE A 6 -14.78 -8.79 2.87
N ASP A 7 -15.18 -7.56 3.21
CA ASP A 7 -16.35 -6.91 2.60
C ASP A 7 -16.13 -6.71 1.10
N MET A 8 -14.94 -6.23 0.69
CA MET A 8 -14.56 -6.12 -0.72
C MET A 8 -14.58 -7.47 -1.44
N PHE A 9 -14.05 -8.51 -0.80
CA PHE A 9 -14.09 -9.86 -1.37
C PHE A 9 -15.52 -10.37 -1.57
N MET A 10 -16.38 -10.17 -0.58
CA MET A 10 -17.78 -10.59 -0.66
C MET A 10 -18.58 -9.84 -1.74
N ARG A 11 -18.22 -8.57 -2.01
CA ARG A 11 -18.90 -7.76 -3.03
C ARG A 11 -18.36 -8.02 -4.43
N TYR A 12 -17.05 -8.14 -4.58
CA TYR A 12 -16.38 -8.07 -5.88
C TYR A 12 -15.54 -9.31 -6.19
N ASN A 13 -15.53 -10.31 -5.31
CA ASN A 13 -14.68 -11.51 -5.44
C ASN A 13 -13.19 -11.16 -5.68
N ALA A 14 -12.75 -10.05 -5.12
CA ALA A 14 -11.39 -9.55 -5.24
C ALA A 14 -10.82 -9.16 -3.88
N ILE A 15 -9.61 -9.61 -3.57
CA ILE A 15 -8.89 -9.26 -2.34
C ILE A 15 -7.80 -8.25 -2.68
N THR A 16 -7.79 -7.13 -1.96
CA THR A 16 -6.75 -6.11 -2.10
C THR A 16 -5.46 -6.54 -1.40
N ALA A 17 -4.30 -6.15 -1.92
CA ALA A 17 -3.01 -6.34 -1.26
C ALA A 17 -2.84 -5.36 -0.09
N ALA A 18 -3.32 -4.12 -0.21
CA ALA A 18 -3.27 -3.10 0.83
C ALA A 18 -4.02 -3.51 2.11
N ASP A 19 -3.68 -2.91 3.25
CA ASP A 19 -4.39 -3.13 4.50
C ASP A 19 -5.77 -2.43 4.52
N ASP A 20 -6.62 -2.82 5.47
CA ASP A 20 -8.00 -2.34 5.59
C ASP A 20 -8.12 -0.81 5.59
N ARG A 21 -7.17 -0.10 6.21
CA ARG A 21 -7.22 1.36 6.30
C ARG A 21 -7.01 1.99 4.93
N HIS A 22 -5.99 1.56 4.19
CA HIS A 22 -5.70 2.12 2.87
C HIS A 22 -6.80 1.80 1.85
N VAL A 23 -7.41 0.62 1.96
CA VAL A 23 -8.59 0.29 1.15
C VAL A 23 -9.76 1.20 1.49
N ALA A 24 -10.02 1.45 2.78
CA ALA A 24 -11.09 2.33 3.23
C ALA A 24 -10.89 3.77 2.75
N GLU A 25 -9.65 4.26 2.72
CA GLU A 25 -9.29 5.60 2.20
C GLU A 25 -9.61 5.76 0.70
N CYS A 26 -9.64 4.68 -0.07
CA CYS A 26 -10.07 4.70 -1.48
C CYS A 26 -11.61 4.72 -1.63
N CYS A 27 -12.35 4.34 -0.59
CA CYS A 27 -13.82 4.21 -0.59
C CYS A 27 -14.44 4.89 0.64
N PRO A 28 -14.12 6.17 0.93
CA PRO A 28 -14.46 6.82 2.19
C PRO A 28 -15.95 6.85 2.50
N PRO A 29 -16.89 7.05 1.55
CA PRO A 29 -18.31 7.05 1.87
C PRO A 29 -18.80 5.75 2.49
N TRP A 30 -18.15 4.63 2.23
CA TRP A 30 -18.58 3.32 2.74
C TRP A 30 -18.04 3.03 4.14
N TYR A 31 -16.81 3.42 4.40
CA TYR A 31 -16.07 3.02 5.59
C TYR A 31 -15.73 4.16 6.54
N LEU A 32 -15.56 5.38 6.01
CA LEU A 32 -15.03 6.53 6.73
C LEU A 32 -16.02 7.71 6.81
N SER A 33 -17.27 7.53 6.40
CA SER A 33 -18.29 8.62 6.38
C SER A 33 -18.49 9.30 7.75
N THR A 34 -18.28 8.59 8.84
CA THR A 34 -18.31 9.11 10.21
C THR A 34 -17.28 8.40 11.08
N GLN A 35 -16.88 9.05 12.18
CA GLN A 35 -15.99 8.43 13.17
C GLN A 35 -16.56 7.12 13.71
N LYS A 36 -17.88 7.07 13.96
CA LYS A 36 -18.57 5.84 14.41
C LYS A 36 -18.47 4.73 13.36
N ASN A 37 -18.60 5.08 12.09
CA ASN A 37 -18.47 4.11 11.00
C ASN A 37 -17.05 3.54 10.93
N ALA A 38 -16.03 4.38 10.97
CA ALA A 38 -14.64 3.95 11.04
C ALA A 38 -14.37 3.00 12.24
N GLN A 39 -14.93 3.30 13.41
CA GLN A 39 -14.83 2.45 14.60
C GLN A 39 -15.52 1.09 14.40
N ASN A 40 -16.71 1.05 13.78
CA ASN A 40 -17.42 -0.20 13.48
C ASN A 40 -16.58 -1.10 12.56
N TRP A 41 -15.89 -0.52 11.60
CA TRP A 41 -14.96 -1.22 10.71
C TRP A 41 -13.58 -1.49 11.34
N LYS A 42 -13.38 -1.12 12.61
CA LYS A 42 -12.12 -1.28 13.36
C LYS A 42 -10.93 -0.58 12.69
N ILE A 43 -11.20 0.49 12.00
CA ILE A 43 -10.17 1.30 11.34
C ILE A 43 -9.57 2.25 12.39
N GLY A 44 -8.30 2.00 12.74
CA GLY A 44 -7.58 2.85 13.68
C GLY A 44 -7.05 4.11 12.99
N MET A 45 -7.40 5.27 13.56
CA MET A 45 -6.84 6.54 13.11
C MET A 45 -5.48 6.76 13.79
N MET A 46 -4.43 6.95 13.00
CA MET A 46 -3.13 7.37 13.52
C MET A 46 -3.17 8.88 13.82
N ASN A 47 -3.28 9.24 15.08
CA ASN A 47 -3.22 10.63 15.51
C ASN A 47 -1.78 11.04 15.92
N SER A 48 -1.56 12.35 16.05
CA SER A 48 -0.25 12.91 16.43
C SER A 48 0.26 12.39 17.79
N ASN A 49 -0.64 12.11 18.74
CA ASN A 49 -0.28 11.57 20.05
C ASN A 49 0.23 10.15 19.97
N TYR A 50 -0.37 9.31 19.10
CA TYR A 50 0.15 7.98 18.82
C TYR A 50 1.58 8.05 18.27
N MET A 51 1.82 8.91 17.28
CA MET A 51 3.15 9.06 16.66
C MET A 51 4.19 9.56 17.65
N LYS A 52 3.83 10.56 18.50
CA LYS A 52 4.72 11.06 19.56
C LYS A 52 5.07 9.96 20.56
N ARG A 53 4.08 9.23 21.07
CA ARG A 53 4.29 8.12 21.99
C ARG A 53 5.17 7.04 21.36
N ARG A 54 4.89 6.64 20.15
CA ARG A 54 5.68 5.62 19.43
C ARG A 54 7.15 6.02 19.26
N LYS A 55 7.41 7.30 18.97
CA LYS A 55 8.78 7.84 18.91
C LYS A 55 9.51 7.75 20.24
N LEU A 56 8.84 8.08 21.36
CA LEU A 56 9.42 7.97 22.69
C LEU A 56 9.70 6.51 23.08
N GLU A 57 8.78 5.61 22.83
CA GLU A 57 8.94 4.17 23.06
C GLU A 57 10.13 3.58 22.30
N LEU A 58 10.29 3.96 21.02
CA LEU A 58 11.43 3.52 20.21
C LEU A 58 12.75 4.09 20.72
N ALA A 59 12.79 5.36 21.15
CA ALA A 59 13.98 5.98 21.70
C ALA A 59 14.39 5.34 23.04
N ASP A 60 13.43 5.02 23.90
CA ASP A 60 13.67 4.32 25.17
C ASP A 60 14.19 2.88 24.92
N ALA A 61 13.55 2.16 24.01
CA ALA A 61 13.99 0.82 23.63
C ALA A 61 15.42 0.81 23.07
N ALA A 62 15.76 1.80 22.22
CA ALA A 62 17.11 1.93 21.71
C ALA A 62 18.14 2.22 22.82
N LYS A 63 17.83 3.12 23.78
CA LYS A 63 18.69 3.39 24.93
C LYS A 63 18.93 2.14 25.79
N LYS A 64 17.88 1.39 26.10
CA LYS A 64 17.98 0.14 26.87
C LYS A 64 18.88 -0.88 26.17
N LEU A 65 18.76 -1.00 24.84
CA LEU A 65 19.62 -1.86 24.05
C LEU A 65 21.08 -1.42 24.10
N MET A 66 21.34 -0.12 23.92
CA MET A 66 22.70 0.46 23.97
C MET A 66 23.36 0.31 25.34
N ASN A 67 22.59 0.39 26.42
CA ASN A 67 23.05 0.24 27.79
C ASN A 67 23.22 -1.23 28.22
N GLY A 68 22.88 -2.20 27.36
CA GLY A 68 22.89 -3.62 27.72
C GLY A 68 21.76 -4.06 28.69
N GLU A 69 20.76 -3.20 28.89
CA GLU A 69 19.59 -3.46 29.74
C GLU A 69 18.54 -4.34 29.05
N SER A 70 18.67 -4.51 27.74
CA SER A 70 17.85 -5.40 26.93
C SER A 70 18.68 -6.06 25.84
N GLU A 71 18.25 -7.25 25.40
CA GLU A 71 18.87 -7.95 24.29
C GLU A 71 18.16 -7.67 22.97
N LEU A 72 18.94 -7.63 21.89
CA LEU A 72 18.37 -7.57 20.54
C LEU A 72 17.65 -8.88 20.24
N LYS A 73 16.32 -8.81 20.18
CA LYS A 73 15.52 -9.97 19.77
C LYS A 73 15.74 -10.20 18.27
N THR A 74 16.57 -11.19 17.95
CA THR A 74 16.72 -11.67 16.58
C THR A 74 15.64 -12.70 16.29
N GLY A 75 14.93 -12.53 15.22
CA GLY A 75 13.85 -13.45 14.83
C GLY A 75 13.39 -13.19 13.40
N TYR A 76 12.52 -14.05 12.90
CA TYR A 76 11.91 -13.84 11.61
C TYR A 76 10.99 -12.62 11.65
N ALA A 77 11.34 -11.59 10.90
CA ALA A 77 10.61 -10.32 10.88
C ALA A 77 9.27 -10.39 10.12
N GLY A 78 8.89 -11.55 9.61
CA GLY A 78 7.66 -11.73 8.83
C GLY A 78 7.66 -11.03 7.46
N THR A 79 8.78 -10.45 7.05
CA THR A 79 8.92 -9.76 5.77
C THR A 79 9.68 -10.61 4.77
N ASP A 80 9.25 -10.58 3.53
CA ASP A 80 9.91 -11.32 2.44
C ASP A 80 11.20 -10.67 1.92
N VAL A 81 11.67 -9.57 2.56
CA VAL A 81 12.83 -8.79 2.09
C VAL A 81 14.06 -9.66 1.88
N VAL A 82 14.40 -10.51 2.86
CA VAL A 82 15.57 -11.41 2.74
C VAL A 82 15.37 -12.41 1.61
N ASN A 83 14.15 -12.92 1.44
CA ASN A 83 13.82 -13.84 0.35
C ASN A 83 13.89 -13.16 -1.02
N GLN A 84 13.45 -11.90 -1.10
CA GLN A 84 13.55 -11.09 -2.32
C GLN A 84 15.02 -10.84 -2.68
N ILE A 85 15.89 -10.49 -1.71
CA ILE A 85 17.33 -10.33 -1.91
C ILE A 85 17.95 -11.64 -2.40
N LYS A 86 17.66 -12.76 -1.75
CA LYS A 86 18.15 -14.08 -2.17
C LYS A 86 17.73 -14.41 -3.61
N ALA A 87 16.49 -14.07 -3.99
CA ALA A 87 16.00 -14.29 -5.34
C ALA A 87 16.73 -13.42 -6.37
N LEU A 88 16.91 -12.13 -6.08
CA LEU A 88 17.67 -11.22 -6.95
C LEU A 88 19.14 -11.62 -7.11
N MET A 89 19.74 -12.21 -6.08
CA MET A 89 21.10 -12.78 -6.14
C MET A 89 21.14 -14.11 -6.90
N GLY A 90 20.01 -14.67 -7.29
CA GLY A 90 19.96 -15.96 -8.01
C GLY A 90 20.06 -17.19 -7.13
N MET A 91 19.90 -17.06 -5.81
CA MET A 91 19.95 -18.18 -4.86
C MET A 91 18.65 -18.99 -4.88
N LYS A 92 17.55 -18.42 -5.35
CA LYS A 92 16.23 -19.04 -5.51
C LYS A 92 15.34 -18.20 -6.43
N ASN A 93 14.21 -18.76 -6.85
CA ASN A 93 13.12 -17.99 -7.43
C ASN A 93 12.06 -17.71 -6.35
N LEU A 94 11.38 -16.56 -6.46
CA LEU A 94 10.34 -16.17 -5.53
C LEU A 94 9.18 -15.52 -6.30
N VAL A 95 7.95 -15.95 -6.02
CA VAL A 95 6.75 -15.25 -6.46
C VAL A 95 6.17 -14.55 -5.25
N THR A 96 6.06 -13.22 -5.33
CA THR A 96 5.51 -12.38 -4.25
C THR A 96 4.92 -11.10 -4.81
N ASN A 97 4.12 -10.41 -4.00
CA ASN A 97 3.60 -9.10 -4.35
C ASN A 97 4.71 -8.05 -4.36
N VAL A 98 4.73 -7.25 -5.40
CA VAL A 98 5.66 -6.13 -5.58
C VAL A 98 4.95 -4.94 -6.25
N ASP A 99 5.39 -3.75 -5.94
CA ASP A 99 5.01 -2.55 -6.66
C ASP A 99 5.85 -2.46 -7.94
N THR A 100 5.18 -2.50 -9.08
CA THR A 100 5.86 -2.49 -10.37
C THR A 100 5.05 -1.77 -11.44
N VAL A 101 5.73 -1.34 -12.49
CA VAL A 101 5.09 -0.66 -13.62
C VAL A 101 4.11 -1.62 -14.31
N ASN A 102 2.88 -1.17 -14.52
CA ASN A 102 1.91 -1.89 -15.32
C ASN A 102 2.37 -1.97 -16.79
N LYS A 103 2.71 -3.17 -17.21
CA LYS A 103 3.09 -3.52 -18.60
C LYS A 103 2.03 -4.39 -19.26
N GLY A 104 0.81 -4.42 -18.67
CA GLY A 104 -0.32 -5.23 -19.11
C GLY A 104 -0.70 -6.35 -18.15
N GLN A 105 -0.01 -6.49 -17.00
CA GLN A 105 -0.36 -7.49 -15.98
C GLN A 105 -1.72 -7.22 -15.33
N ALA A 106 -2.13 -5.96 -15.20
CA ALA A 106 -3.48 -5.53 -14.88
C ALA A 106 -4.07 -4.88 -16.14
N SER A 107 -4.83 -5.68 -16.91
CA SER A 107 -5.13 -5.37 -18.33
C SER A 107 -6.05 -4.17 -18.52
N ASN A 108 -6.94 -3.89 -17.57
CA ASN A 108 -7.87 -2.75 -17.61
C ASN A 108 -7.39 -1.53 -16.81
N LEU A 109 -6.14 -1.53 -16.33
CA LEU A 109 -5.51 -0.35 -15.75
C LEU A 109 -4.54 0.32 -16.73
N PRO A 110 -4.32 1.64 -16.64
CA PRO A 110 -3.43 2.36 -17.53
C PRO A 110 -2.02 1.78 -17.55
N LEU A 111 -1.45 1.60 -18.75
CA LEU A 111 -0.05 1.24 -18.91
C LEU A 111 0.85 2.33 -18.31
N GLY A 112 1.94 1.91 -17.69
CA GLY A 112 2.88 2.82 -17.02
C GLY A 112 2.47 3.24 -15.62
N ALA A 113 1.27 2.90 -15.14
CA ALA A 113 0.90 3.08 -13.74
C ALA A 113 1.71 2.15 -12.84
N ILE A 114 1.97 2.55 -11.60
CA ILE A 114 2.52 1.63 -10.60
C ILE A 114 1.35 0.84 -10.00
N VAL A 115 1.47 -0.47 -10.05
CA VAL A 115 0.46 -1.40 -9.51
C VAL A 115 1.12 -2.44 -8.63
N GLN A 116 0.43 -2.85 -7.58
CA GLN A 116 0.88 -3.93 -6.72
C GLN A 116 0.29 -5.24 -7.22
N THR A 117 1.14 -6.08 -7.80
CA THR A 117 0.76 -7.40 -8.34
C THR A 117 1.82 -8.43 -8.01
N ASN A 118 1.49 -9.71 -8.19
CA ASN A 118 2.50 -10.75 -8.11
C ASN A 118 3.55 -10.59 -9.22
N ALA A 119 4.80 -10.84 -8.86
CA ALA A 119 5.89 -10.95 -9.82
C ALA A 119 6.80 -12.14 -9.47
N LEU A 120 7.37 -12.73 -10.49
CA LEU A 120 8.46 -13.68 -10.36
C LEU A 120 9.76 -12.89 -10.24
N ILE A 121 10.40 -13.02 -9.09
CA ILE A 121 11.75 -12.50 -8.80
C ILE A 121 12.75 -13.63 -9.04
N SER A 122 13.74 -13.35 -9.85
CA SER A 122 14.86 -14.24 -10.14
C SER A 122 16.14 -13.43 -10.29
N LYS A 123 17.26 -14.07 -10.60
CA LYS A 123 18.57 -13.39 -10.74
C LYS A 123 18.46 -12.15 -11.63
N ASN A 124 18.69 -10.97 -11.03
CA ASN A 124 18.65 -9.66 -11.69
C ASN A 124 17.35 -9.37 -12.50
N SER A 125 16.24 -9.98 -12.10
CA SER A 125 15.00 -9.88 -12.85
C SER A 125 13.77 -9.85 -11.95
N VAL A 126 12.82 -8.96 -12.29
CA VAL A 126 11.46 -8.93 -11.72
C VAL A 126 10.48 -8.94 -12.88
N LYS A 127 9.76 -10.03 -13.03
CA LYS A 127 8.79 -10.22 -14.13
C LYS A 127 7.37 -10.25 -13.55
N PRO A 128 6.54 -9.25 -13.85
CA PRO A 128 5.14 -9.27 -13.44
C PRO A 128 4.41 -10.52 -13.92
N VAL A 129 3.55 -11.06 -13.06
CA VAL A 129 2.64 -12.14 -13.41
C VAL A 129 1.32 -11.50 -13.83
N VAL A 130 0.71 -12.01 -14.90
CA VAL A 130 -0.59 -11.54 -15.37
C VAL A 130 -1.63 -11.75 -14.26
N SER A 131 -2.28 -10.67 -13.87
CA SER A 131 -3.31 -10.66 -12.81
C SER A 131 -4.74 -10.61 -13.36
N GLY A 132 -4.89 -10.31 -14.66
CA GLY A 132 -6.18 -10.16 -15.30
C GLY A 132 -6.79 -8.77 -15.11
N GLU A 133 -8.11 -8.71 -15.13
CA GLU A 133 -8.88 -7.48 -15.00
C GLU A 133 -9.39 -7.30 -13.57
N LEU A 134 -9.41 -6.06 -13.10
CA LEU A 134 -10.18 -5.71 -11.92
C LEU A 134 -11.67 -5.66 -12.27
N PRO A 135 -12.57 -6.01 -11.33
CA PRO A 135 -13.99 -5.64 -11.46
C PRO A 135 -14.14 -4.15 -11.80
N GLU A 136 -15.11 -3.81 -12.65
CA GLU A 136 -15.25 -2.46 -13.20
C GLU A 136 -15.38 -1.40 -12.10
N GLU A 137 -16.10 -1.71 -11.03
CA GLU A 137 -16.30 -0.81 -9.89
C GLU A 137 -15.00 -0.52 -9.15
N LEU A 138 -14.10 -1.50 -9.04
CA LEU A 138 -12.78 -1.33 -8.43
C LEU A 138 -11.81 -0.66 -9.39
N MET A 139 -11.93 -0.92 -10.69
CA MET A 139 -11.12 -0.29 -11.72
C MET A 139 -11.33 1.24 -11.71
N ILE A 140 -12.56 1.72 -11.58
CA ILE A 140 -12.88 3.15 -11.49
C ILE A 140 -12.16 3.80 -10.31
N LEU A 141 -12.18 3.17 -9.13
CA LEU A 141 -11.49 3.66 -7.94
C LEU A 141 -9.97 3.73 -8.14
N ALA A 142 -9.39 2.66 -8.68
CA ALA A 142 -7.95 2.59 -8.97
C ALA A 142 -7.53 3.61 -10.04
N ALA A 143 -8.31 3.76 -11.12
CA ALA A 143 -8.04 4.70 -12.18
C ALA A 143 -8.04 6.16 -11.69
N ARG A 144 -8.94 6.50 -10.77
CA ARG A 144 -8.98 7.82 -10.11
C ARG A 144 -7.69 8.11 -9.36
N GLN A 145 -7.22 7.17 -8.53
CA GLN A 145 -5.98 7.32 -7.78
C GLN A 145 -4.76 7.43 -8.70
N ILE A 146 -4.69 6.61 -9.73
CA ILE A 146 -3.62 6.68 -10.74
C ILE A 146 -3.60 8.05 -11.43
N SER A 147 -4.78 8.59 -11.77
CA SER A 147 -4.89 9.91 -12.41
C SER A 147 -4.43 11.02 -11.47
N ASN A 148 -4.84 10.98 -10.20
CA ASN A 148 -4.41 11.96 -9.20
C ASN A 148 -2.88 11.93 -8.99
N GLN A 149 -2.28 10.77 -8.88
CA GLN A 149 -0.83 10.65 -8.77
C GLN A 149 -0.11 11.26 -9.99
N LYS A 150 -0.61 11.06 -11.20
CA LYS A 150 -0.04 11.68 -12.42
C LYS A 150 -0.17 13.20 -12.39
N ILE A 151 -1.30 13.74 -11.94
CA ILE A 151 -1.52 15.19 -11.80
C ILE A 151 -0.54 15.76 -10.76
N LEU A 152 -0.38 15.13 -9.60
CA LEU A 152 0.58 15.55 -8.58
C LEU A 152 2.03 15.50 -9.08
N MET A 153 2.41 14.46 -9.80
CA MET A 153 3.75 14.39 -10.41
C MET A 153 3.97 15.50 -11.43
N LYS A 154 2.96 15.85 -12.22
CA LYS A 154 3.02 16.98 -13.15
C LYS A 154 3.19 18.29 -12.39
N ALA A 155 2.34 18.54 -11.39
CA ALA A 155 2.41 19.72 -10.54
C ALA A 155 3.81 19.91 -9.91
N ALA A 156 4.39 18.83 -9.38
CA ALA A 156 5.72 18.87 -8.77
C ALA A 156 6.83 19.20 -9.79
N LYS A 157 6.75 18.65 -11.01
CA LYS A 157 7.73 18.93 -12.07
C LYS A 157 7.63 20.35 -12.58
N GLU A 158 6.43 20.88 -12.75
CA GLU A 158 6.15 22.21 -13.26
C GLU A 158 6.18 23.27 -12.14
N LYS A 159 6.22 22.84 -10.86
CA LYS A 159 6.13 23.69 -9.66
C LYS A 159 4.85 24.54 -9.68
N ASP A 160 3.75 23.96 -10.10
CA ASP A 160 2.46 24.62 -10.32
C ASP A 160 1.47 24.20 -9.22
N LEU A 161 1.08 25.17 -8.40
CA LEU A 161 0.16 24.97 -7.27
C LEU A 161 -1.30 24.80 -7.74
N ASP A 162 -1.68 25.36 -8.87
CA ASP A 162 -3.05 25.23 -9.38
C ASP A 162 -3.29 23.81 -9.88
N ILE A 163 -2.28 23.20 -10.52
CA ILE A 163 -2.32 21.78 -10.87
C ILE A 163 -2.38 20.90 -9.62
N ALA A 164 -1.60 21.23 -8.57
CA ALA A 164 -1.65 20.49 -7.30
C ALA A 164 -3.02 20.61 -6.63
N PHE A 165 -3.64 21.79 -6.67
CA PHE A 165 -4.97 22.03 -6.12
C PHE A 165 -6.04 21.22 -6.87
N ASN A 166 -5.93 21.07 -8.18
CA ASN A 166 -6.84 20.22 -8.96
C ASN A 166 -6.76 18.75 -8.51
N ALA A 167 -5.55 18.23 -8.20
CA ALA A 167 -5.41 16.89 -7.66
C ALA A 167 -6.07 16.77 -6.28
N PHE A 168 -5.92 17.79 -5.43
CA PHE A 168 -6.56 17.83 -4.12
C PHE A 168 -8.09 17.81 -4.22
N LEU A 169 -8.69 18.60 -5.15
CA LEU A 169 -10.14 18.59 -5.39
C LEU A 169 -10.67 17.22 -5.88
N ASN A 170 -9.82 16.45 -6.53
CA ASN A 170 -10.16 15.10 -7.00
C ASN A 170 -9.92 14.01 -5.96
N ASP A 171 -9.36 14.33 -4.79
CA ASP A 171 -9.20 13.38 -3.70
C ASP A 171 -10.56 12.96 -3.12
N THR A 172 -10.60 11.76 -2.57
CA THR A 172 -11.83 11.19 -2.00
C THR A 172 -11.99 11.46 -0.52
N LEU A 173 -10.93 11.91 0.15
CA LEU A 173 -10.90 12.19 1.60
C LEU A 173 -11.41 13.58 1.93
#